data_a2a3ac9be4bd92c110d6895e0235c719
#
_entry.id   a2a3ac9be4bd92c110d6895e0235c719
#
_cell.length_a   1.000
_cell.length_b   1.000
_cell.length_c   1.000
_cell.angle_alpha   90.00
_cell.angle_beta   90.00
_cell.angle_gamma   90.00
#
_symmetry.space_group_name_H-M   'P 1'
#
loop_
_entity.id
_entity.type
_entity.pdbx_description
1 polymer ?
#
loop_
_entity_poly.entity_id
_entity_poly.type
_entity_poly.pdbx_seq_one_letter_code
_entity_poly.pdbx_strand_id
1 'polypeptide(L)'
;MRRVALDLLLVDPQPFFCQSLGDALASQPNLRVVGWTGDEVEAERLASTLSPDVVLSELDLRRGSGLGVIRRLADRCPVVVVTRAHEGDVLLDAVAAGAAGCLSHDLPVKELAAQVASAARGRFVIHQGRLHETLKRVSALRGERIPTTPGLPQLTAREQEILGLVARGLDNRAIAHRLYLSPQTVRTHVGNILRKLGVHTRADAARVALSEGQGAPGMAALHIRGPSWGEG
;
A
#
# COMPACT_ATOMS: atom_id res chain seq x y z
N MET A 1 -27.40 13.41 14.16
CA MET A 1 -27.65 12.05 13.64
C MET A 1 -26.35 11.54 13.00
N ARG A 2 -25.80 10.41 13.46
CA ARG A 2 -24.64 9.80 12.80
C ARG A 2 -25.08 9.29 11.43
N ARG A 3 -24.48 9.77 10.34
CA ARG A 3 -24.67 9.16 9.02
C ARG A 3 -24.25 7.70 9.12
N VAL A 4 -25.12 6.80 8.72
CA VAL A 4 -24.92 5.35 8.83
C VAL A 4 -23.93 4.85 7.76
N ALA A 5 -23.82 5.54 6.63
CA ALA A 5 -22.93 5.20 5.52
C ALA A 5 -22.20 6.43 5.00
N LEU A 6 -20.97 6.24 4.51
CA LEU A 6 -20.19 7.25 3.81
C LEU A 6 -20.58 7.29 2.33
N ASP A 7 -20.81 8.47 1.82
CA ASP A 7 -21.16 8.72 0.43
C ASP A 7 -19.90 8.87 -0.42
N LEU A 8 -19.77 8.03 -1.46
CA LEU A 8 -18.62 7.98 -2.36
C LEU A 8 -19.00 8.49 -3.75
N LEU A 9 -18.15 9.35 -4.32
CA LEU A 9 -18.15 9.68 -5.73
C LEU A 9 -17.00 8.97 -6.41
N LEU A 10 -17.26 8.23 -7.50
CA LEU A 10 -16.24 7.57 -8.30
C LEU A 10 -15.91 8.43 -9.53
N VAL A 11 -14.64 8.62 -9.80
CA VAL A 11 -14.15 9.35 -10.98
C VAL A 11 -13.18 8.46 -11.75
N ASP A 12 -13.70 7.76 -12.76
CA ASP A 12 -12.96 6.79 -13.56
C ASP A 12 -13.49 6.77 -14.99
N PRO A 13 -12.63 6.75 -16.03
CA PRO A 13 -13.05 6.75 -17.42
C PRO A 13 -13.76 5.44 -17.86
N GLN A 14 -13.71 4.39 -17.06
CA GLN A 14 -14.26 3.08 -17.38
C GLN A 14 -15.63 2.86 -16.69
N PRO A 15 -16.77 2.98 -17.39
CA PRO A 15 -18.09 2.81 -16.78
C PRO A 15 -18.28 1.44 -16.15
N PHE A 16 -17.75 0.40 -16.78
CA PHE A 16 -17.83 -0.96 -16.26
C PHE A 16 -17.10 -1.13 -14.92
N PHE A 17 -15.94 -0.48 -14.77
CA PHE A 17 -15.22 -0.48 -13.50
C PHE A 17 -16.02 0.24 -12.41
N CYS A 18 -16.56 1.43 -12.71
CA CYS A 18 -17.40 2.18 -11.77
C CYS A 18 -18.61 1.36 -11.30
N GLN A 19 -19.29 0.67 -12.22
CA GLN A 19 -20.42 -0.16 -11.91
C GLN A 19 -20.04 -1.37 -11.05
N SER A 20 -19.01 -2.12 -11.48
CA SER A 20 -18.53 -3.29 -10.74
C SER A 20 -18.01 -2.94 -9.35
N LEU A 21 -17.29 -1.83 -9.21
CA LEU A 21 -16.82 -1.35 -7.92
C LEU A 21 -18.00 -0.88 -7.06
N GLY A 22 -18.97 -0.19 -7.65
CA GLY A 22 -20.21 0.23 -6.97
C GLY A 22 -20.96 -0.96 -6.39
N ASP A 23 -21.17 -2.01 -7.17
CA ASP A 23 -21.85 -3.25 -6.74
C ASP A 23 -21.07 -3.95 -5.63
N ALA A 24 -19.75 -4.02 -5.77
CA ALA A 24 -18.88 -4.62 -4.77
C ALA A 24 -18.87 -3.84 -3.44
N LEU A 25 -18.86 -2.51 -3.50
CA LEU A 25 -18.93 -1.63 -2.33
C LEU A 25 -20.33 -1.60 -1.70
N ALA A 26 -21.39 -1.82 -2.45
CA ALA A 26 -22.75 -1.93 -1.92
C ALA A 26 -22.91 -3.09 -0.92
N SER A 27 -22.06 -4.10 -0.99
CA SER A 27 -21.98 -5.17 0.01
C SER A 27 -21.37 -4.71 1.35
N GLN A 28 -20.78 -3.53 1.41
CA GLN A 28 -20.16 -2.97 2.62
C GLN A 28 -21.15 -2.04 3.33
N PRO A 29 -21.60 -2.35 4.55
CA PRO A 29 -22.75 -1.67 5.20
C PRO A 29 -22.52 -0.17 5.48
N ASN A 30 -21.26 0.28 5.43
CA ASN A 30 -20.87 1.64 5.80
C ASN A 30 -20.49 2.51 4.61
N LEU A 31 -20.70 2.05 3.37
CA LEU A 31 -20.33 2.78 2.15
C LEU A 31 -21.50 2.80 1.16
N ARG A 32 -21.63 3.91 0.44
CA ARG A 32 -22.61 4.07 -0.62
C ARG A 32 -22.03 4.87 -1.76
N VAL A 33 -22.01 4.32 -2.96
CA VAL A 33 -21.66 5.07 -4.16
C VAL A 33 -22.87 5.92 -4.57
N VAL A 34 -22.70 7.24 -4.55
CA VAL A 34 -23.75 8.21 -4.86
C VAL A 34 -23.72 8.72 -6.29
N GLY A 35 -22.64 8.48 -7.01
CA GLY A 35 -22.48 8.84 -8.42
C GLY A 35 -21.13 8.43 -8.97
N TRP A 36 -21.01 8.52 -10.29
CA TRP A 36 -19.73 8.31 -10.97
C TRP A 36 -19.63 9.13 -12.27
N THR A 37 -18.41 9.44 -12.69
CA THR A 37 -18.10 10.11 -13.94
C THR A 37 -16.69 9.77 -14.42
N GLY A 38 -16.38 9.99 -15.70
CA GLY A 38 -15.03 9.91 -16.26
C GLY A 38 -14.47 11.28 -16.67
N ASP A 39 -15.09 12.38 -16.22
CA ASP A 39 -14.78 13.77 -16.64
C ASP A 39 -14.50 14.64 -15.40
N GLU A 40 -13.42 15.44 -15.46
CA GLU A 40 -12.96 16.31 -14.37
C GLU A 40 -14.00 17.39 -14.00
N VAL A 41 -14.60 18.03 -15.01
CA VAL A 41 -15.55 19.14 -14.79
C VAL A 41 -16.86 18.58 -14.22
N GLU A 42 -17.29 17.46 -14.75
CA GLU A 42 -18.48 16.78 -14.26
C GLU A 42 -18.27 16.24 -12.82
N ALA A 43 -17.05 15.80 -12.47
CA ALA A 43 -16.71 15.42 -11.10
C ALA A 43 -16.91 16.58 -10.11
N GLU A 44 -16.47 17.78 -10.48
CA GLU A 44 -16.68 18.98 -9.66
C GLU A 44 -18.17 19.33 -9.50
N ARG A 45 -18.96 19.25 -10.59
CA ARG A 45 -20.40 19.46 -10.57
C ARG A 45 -21.11 18.44 -9.67
N LEU A 46 -20.82 17.16 -9.83
CA LEU A 46 -21.38 16.09 -9.01
C LEU A 46 -20.98 16.23 -7.54
N ALA A 47 -19.72 16.54 -7.24
CA ALA A 47 -19.27 16.75 -5.87
C ALA A 47 -20.01 17.91 -5.20
N SER A 48 -20.30 19.00 -5.94
CA SER A 48 -21.07 20.14 -5.44
C SER A 48 -22.53 19.78 -5.16
N THR A 49 -23.13 18.91 -5.98
CA THR A 49 -24.54 18.53 -5.86
C THR A 49 -24.77 17.42 -4.84
N LEU A 50 -23.88 16.42 -4.82
CA LEU A 50 -24.07 15.20 -4.01
C LEU A 50 -23.38 15.29 -2.64
N SER A 51 -22.45 16.24 -2.47
CA SER A 51 -21.67 16.42 -1.23
C SER A 51 -21.07 15.10 -0.69
N PRO A 52 -20.27 14.39 -1.48
CA PRO A 52 -19.70 13.11 -1.07
C PRO A 52 -18.75 13.26 0.12
N ASP A 53 -18.68 12.23 0.95
CA ASP A 53 -17.73 12.17 2.07
C ASP A 53 -16.29 11.86 1.59
N VAL A 54 -16.16 11.15 0.45
CA VAL A 54 -14.86 10.82 -0.19
C VAL A 54 -15.05 10.73 -1.71
N VAL A 55 -14.04 11.19 -2.46
CA VAL A 55 -13.94 10.98 -3.90
C VAL A 55 -12.85 9.93 -4.15
N LEU A 56 -13.15 8.90 -4.94
CA LEU A 56 -12.16 7.95 -5.48
C LEU A 56 -11.90 8.32 -6.93
N SER A 57 -10.66 8.69 -7.28
CA SER A 57 -10.33 9.17 -8.62
C SER A 57 -9.21 8.39 -9.26
N GLU A 58 -9.42 7.92 -10.51
CA GLU A 58 -8.31 7.55 -11.40
C GLU A 58 -7.59 8.82 -11.86
N LEU A 59 -6.31 8.69 -12.23
CA LEU A 59 -5.49 9.80 -12.72
C LEU A 59 -5.70 10.08 -14.20
N ASP A 60 -5.84 9.04 -15.01
CA ASP A 60 -6.10 9.16 -16.43
C ASP A 60 -7.61 9.21 -16.70
N LEU A 61 -8.13 10.41 -16.97
CA LEU A 61 -9.54 10.62 -17.27
C LEU A 61 -9.77 10.82 -18.78
N ARG A 62 -11.00 10.66 -19.22
CA ARG A 62 -11.40 10.92 -20.62
C ARG A 62 -11.24 12.39 -21.00
N ARG A 63 -11.54 13.28 -20.06
CA ARG A 63 -11.38 14.73 -20.19
C ARG A 63 -10.84 15.28 -18.89
N GLY A 64 -9.77 16.07 -18.98
CA GLY A 64 -9.05 16.56 -17.82
C GLY A 64 -8.11 15.50 -17.23
N SER A 65 -7.88 15.56 -15.93
CA SER A 65 -6.98 14.66 -15.20
C SER A 65 -7.43 14.47 -13.77
N GLY A 66 -7.08 13.32 -13.18
CA GLY A 66 -7.30 13.10 -11.74
C GLY A 66 -6.55 14.10 -10.86
N LEU A 67 -5.40 14.62 -11.31
CA LEU A 67 -4.73 15.73 -10.62
C LEU A 67 -5.58 17.01 -10.63
N GLY A 68 -6.29 17.27 -11.72
CA GLY A 68 -7.26 18.38 -11.80
C GLY A 68 -8.41 18.17 -10.80
N VAL A 69 -8.98 16.97 -10.73
CA VAL A 69 -10.01 16.60 -9.72
C VAL A 69 -9.50 16.87 -8.31
N ILE A 70 -8.28 16.43 -7.97
CA ILE A 70 -7.68 16.65 -6.65
C ILE A 70 -7.61 18.15 -6.35
N ARG A 71 -7.02 18.96 -7.23
CA ARG A 71 -6.85 20.41 -7.01
C ARG A 71 -8.18 21.15 -6.80
N ARG A 72 -9.27 20.69 -7.43
CA ARG A 72 -10.60 21.31 -7.33
C ARG A 72 -11.36 20.88 -6.09
N LEU A 73 -11.14 19.67 -5.60
CA LEU A 73 -11.98 19.06 -4.58
C LEU A 73 -11.28 18.85 -3.22
N ALA A 74 -9.95 18.86 -3.14
CA ALA A 74 -9.21 18.54 -1.92
C ALA A 74 -9.56 19.42 -0.71
N ASP A 75 -9.94 20.67 -0.94
CA ASP A 75 -10.39 21.59 0.12
C ASP A 75 -11.84 21.32 0.60
N ARG A 76 -12.59 20.51 -0.13
CA ARG A 76 -14.01 20.23 0.15
C ARG A 76 -14.23 18.84 0.74
N CYS A 77 -13.54 17.85 0.21
CA CYS A 77 -13.61 16.47 0.67
C CYS A 77 -12.33 15.72 0.33
N PRO A 78 -11.99 14.66 1.07
CA PRO A 78 -10.85 13.80 0.78
C PRO A 78 -10.94 13.20 -0.63
N VAL A 79 -9.92 13.41 -1.45
CA VAL A 79 -9.77 12.76 -2.76
C VAL A 79 -8.69 11.68 -2.63
N VAL A 80 -9.06 10.44 -2.83
CA VAL A 80 -8.16 9.28 -2.81
C VAL A 80 -7.96 8.81 -4.25
N VAL A 81 -6.71 8.76 -4.68
CA VAL A 81 -6.35 8.22 -5.98
C VAL A 81 -6.41 6.70 -5.94
N VAL A 82 -7.07 6.10 -6.94
CA VAL A 82 -7.08 4.65 -7.16
C VAL A 82 -6.53 4.41 -8.55
N THR A 83 -5.31 3.89 -8.67
CA THR A 83 -4.64 3.78 -9.97
C THR A 83 -3.85 2.49 -10.12
N ARG A 84 -3.70 2.05 -11.37
CA ARG A 84 -2.81 0.96 -11.79
C ARG A 84 -1.38 1.43 -12.02
N ALA A 85 -1.16 2.73 -12.15
CA ALA A 85 0.17 3.27 -12.41
C ALA A 85 1.14 2.92 -11.26
N HIS A 86 2.30 2.38 -11.63
CA HIS A 86 3.32 1.90 -10.69
C HIS A 86 4.46 2.92 -10.52
N GLU A 87 4.36 4.08 -11.16
CA GLU A 87 5.42 5.08 -11.18
C GLU A 87 5.33 5.99 -9.94
N GLY A 88 6.44 6.10 -9.22
CA GLY A 88 6.50 6.86 -7.96
C GLY A 88 6.29 8.37 -8.13
N ASP A 89 6.51 8.92 -9.34
CA ASP A 89 6.31 10.35 -9.63
C ASP A 89 4.82 10.72 -9.55
N VAL A 90 3.97 9.84 -10.01
CA VAL A 90 2.50 9.99 -9.97
C VAL A 90 1.97 10.18 -8.55
N LEU A 91 2.54 9.47 -7.57
CA LEU A 91 2.13 9.62 -6.18
C LEU A 91 2.59 10.95 -5.58
N LEU A 92 3.79 11.41 -5.91
CA LEU A 92 4.29 12.72 -5.45
C LEU A 92 3.44 13.85 -6.00
N ASP A 93 3.08 13.80 -7.28
CA ASP A 93 2.22 14.78 -7.92
C ASP A 93 0.81 14.80 -7.29
N ALA A 94 0.25 13.62 -6.99
CA ALA A 94 -1.03 13.52 -6.33
C ALA A 94 -1.00 14.10 -4.90
N VAL A 95 0.04 13.80 -4.13
CA VAL A 95 0.23 14.37 -2.78
C VAL A 95 0.43 15.88 -2.85
N ALA A 96 1.26 16.36 -3.79
CA ALA A 96 1.49 17.79 -3.98
C ALA A 96 0.21 18.53 -4.42
N ALA A 97 -0.69 17.84 -5.14
CA ALA A 97 -2.01 18.37 -5.52
C ALA A 97 -3.02 18.36 -4.36
N GLY A 98 -2.74 17.70 -3.22
CA GLY A 98 -3.61 17.64 -2.05
C GLY A 98 -4.38 16.33 -1.88
N ALA A 99 -3.98 15.24 -2.55
CA ALA A 99 -4.63 13.94 -2.38
C ALA A 99 -4.61 13.48 -0.92
N ALA A 100 -5.72 12.91 -0.45
CA ALA A 100 -5.83 12.26 0.85
C ALA A 100 -5.21 10.85 0.87
N GLY A 101 -4.78 10.34 -0.28
CA GLY A 101 -4.09 9.06 -0.38
C GLY A 101 -3.99 8.53 -1.79
N CYS A 102 -3.29 7.39 -1.92
CA CYS A 102 -3.15 6.67 -3.18
C CYS A 102 -3.20 5.16 -2.93
N LEU A 103 -4.14 4.50 -3.58
CA LEU A 103 -4.42 3.09 -3.47
C LEU A 103 -4.25 2.38 -4.81
N SER A 104 -4.08 1.06 -4.79
CA SER A 104 -4.03 0.25 -6.00
C SER A 104 -5.42 -0.25 -6.40
N HIS A 105 -5.69 -0.38 -7.69
CA HIS A 105 -6.85 -1.08 -8.21
C HIS A 105 -6.94 -2.56 -7.76
N ASP A 106 -5.79 -3.17 -7.43
CA ASP A 106 -5.71 -4.58 -7.06
C ASP A 106 -6.06 -4.85 -5.58
N LEU A 107 -6.43 -3.80 -4.82
CA LEU A 107 -6.81 -3.97 -3.42
C LEU A 107 -8.12 -4.76 -3.30
N PRO A 108 -8.17 -5.73 -2.38
CA PRO A 108 -9.44 -6.38 -2.04
C PRO A 108 -10.48 -5.34 -1.58
N VAL A 109 -11.74 -5.53 -1.98
CA VAL A 109 -12.83 -4.57 -1.70
C VAL A 109 -12.94 -4.24 -0.21
N LYS A 110 -12.78 -5.21 0.68
CA LYS A 110 -12.79 -4.97 2.14
C LYS A 110 -11.66 -4.06 2.59
N GLU A 111 -10.48 -4.20 2.01
CA GLU A 111 -9.32 -3.37 2.34
C GLU A 111 -9.51 -1.96 1.78
N LEU A 112 -9.97 -1.84 0.53
CA LEU A 112 -10.33 -0.56 -0.08
C LEU A 112 -11.37 0.18 0.79
N ALA A 113 -12.43 -0.50 1.22
CA ALA A 113 -13.45 0.07 2.10
C ALA A 113 -12.88 0.58 3.43
N ALA A 114 -11.98 -0.16 4.06
CA ALA A 114 -11.32 0.25 5.29
C ALA A 114 -10.42 1.49 5.09
N GLN A 115 -9.70 1.56 3.97
CA GLN A 115 -8.86 2.70 3.62
C GLN A 115 -9.71 3.95 3.32
N VAL A 116 -10.79 3.80 2.56
CA VAL A 116 -11.75 4.88 2.29
C VAL A 116 -12.32 5.44 3.59
N ALA A 117 -12.76 4.58 4.50
CA ALA A 117 -13.24 4.99 5.81
C ALA A 117 -12.17 5.69 6.66
N SER A 118 -10.88 5.37 6.46
CA SER A 118 -9.76 6.06 7.10
C SER A 118 -9.54 7.44 6.50
N ALA A 119 -9.61 7.58 5.17
CA ALA A 119 -9.50 8.86 4.47
C ALA A 119 -10.62 9.82 4.88
N ALA A 120 -11.87 9.34 5.00
CA ALA A 120 -13.01 10.12 5.50
C ALA A 120 -12.80 10.69 6.91
N ARG A 121 -11.91 10.08 7.71
CA ARG A 121 -11.52 10.57 9.05
C ARG A 121 -10.29 11.47 9.04
N GLY A 122 -9.86 11.92 7.87
CA GLY A 122 -8.69 12.79 7.71
C GLY A 122 -7.34 12.07 7.82
N ARG A 123 -7.29 10.74 7.69
CA ARG A 123 -6.02 10.00 7.67
C ARG A 123 -5.52 9.90 6.23
N PHE A 124 -4.24 10.15 6.05
CA PHE A 124 -3.59 9.85 4.77
C PHE A 124 -3.52 8.34 4.56
N VAL A 125 -3.99 7.87 3.40
CA VAL A 125 -4.04 6.45 3.07
C VAL A 125 -3.10 6.12 1.91
N ILE A 126 -2.31 5.08 2.08
CA ILE A 126 -1.36 4.63 1.07
C ILE A 126 -1.20 3.11 1.15
N HIS A 127 -1.11 2.47 -0.01
CA HIS A 127 -0.76 1.06 -0.05
C HIS A 127 0.70 0.89 0.40
N GLN A 128 0.95 0.01 1.38
CA GLN A 128 2.26 -0.14 2.05
C GLN A 128 3.44 -0.35 1.09
N GLY A 129 3.24 -1.07 -0.02
CA GLY A 129 4.27 -1.25 -1.04
C GLY A 129 4.74 0.04 -1.73
N ARG A 130 3.91 1.10 -1.73
CA ARG A 130 4.23 2.39 -2.36
C ARG A 130 4.87 3.40 -1.41
N LEU A 131 4.59 3.31 -0.12
CA LEU A 131 5.11 4.24 0.88
C LEU A 131 6.65 4.30 0.85
N HIS A 132 7.28 3.16 0.78
CA HIS A 132 8.74 3.06 0.79
C HIS A 132 9.40 3.65 -0.46
N GLU A 133 8.82 3.42 -1.63
CA GLU A 133 9.30 3.99 -2.90
C GLU A 133 9.15 5.52 -2.92
N THR A 134 8.03 6.01 -2.42
CA THR A 134 7.77 7.46 -2.31
C THR A 134 8.72 8.13 -1.34
N LEU A 135 8.95 7.54 -0.16
CA LEU A 135 9.89 8.07 0.83
C LEU A 135 11.32 8.14 0.28
N LYS A 136 11.77 7.13 -0.48
CA LYS A 136 13.09 7.17 -1.15
C LYS A 136 13.21 8.35 -2.13
N ARG A 137 12.18 8.60 -2.92
CA ARG A 137 12.18 9.70 -3.89
C ARG A 137 12.11 11.07 -3.24
N VAL A 138 11.27 11.25 -2.23
CA VAL A 138 11.21 12.50 -1.44
C VAL A 138 12.57 12.82 -0.83
N SER A 139 13.25 11.83 -0.29
CA SER A 139 14.59 12.01 0.27
C SER A 139 15.64 12.34 -0.80
N ALA A 140 15.54 11.74 -1.98
CA ALA A 140 16.41 12.05 -3.10
C ALA A 140 16.20 13.50 -3.61
N LEU A 141 14.96 13.98 -3.67
CA LEU A 141 14.62 15.34 -4.09
C LEU A 141 15.06 16.41 -3.07
N ARG A 142 15.08 16.07 -1.78
CA ARG A 142 15.55 16.98 -0.71
C ARG A 142 17.06 16.96 -0.50
N GLY A 143 17.79 16.12 -1.23
CA GLY A 143 19.23 15.91 -0.97
C GLY A 143 19.51 15.28 0.40
N GLU A 144 18.48 14.87 1.12
CA GLU A 144 18.59 14.19 2.40
C GLU A 144 18.83 12.71 2.13
N ARG A 145 20.02 12.22 2.44
CA ARG A 145 20.25 10.79 2.54
C ARG A 145 19.42 10.27 3.71
N ILE A 146 18.38 9.49 3.45
CA ILE A 146 17.87 8.60 4.49
C ILE A 146 19.09 7.78 4.94
N PRO A 147 19.39 7.66 6.24
CA PRO A 147 20.45 6.78 6.69
C PRO A 147 20.10 5.37 6.22
N THR A 148 20.66 4.98 5.09
CA THR A 148 20.63 3.58 4.66
C THR A 148 21.70 2.92 5.51
N THR A 149 21.30 2.11 6.45
CA THR A 149 22.21 1.11 7.01
C THR A 149 22.83 0.36 5.82
N PRO A 150 24.14 0.30 5.68
CA PRO A 150 24.77 -0.45 4.60
C PRO A 150 24.41 -1.92 4.79
N GLY A 151 23.61 -2.49 3.90
CA GLY A 151 23.20 -3.88 3.94
C GLY A 151 21.88 -4.06 3.23
N LEU A 152 21.74 -5.02 2.40
CA LEU A 152 20.64 -5.52 1.56
C LEU A 152 19.67 -4.46 0.95
N PRO A 153 19.31 -4.59 -0.32
CA PRO A 153 18.19 -3.84 -0.92
C PRO A 153 16.94 -4.14 -0.10
N GLN A 154 16.30 -3.09 0.42
CA GLN A 154 15.38 -3.13 1.56
C GLN A 154 14.23 -4.12 1.34
N LEU A 155 14.39 -5.28 1.92
CA LEU A 155 13.33 -6.25 2.09
C LEU A 155 12.35 -5.72 3.15
N THR A 156 11.06 -5.90 2.95
CA THR A 156 10.07 -5.65 4.00
C THR A 156 10.34 -6.57 5.20
N ALA A 157 9.86 -6.23 6.39
CA ALA A 157 10.00 -7.08 7.58
C ALA A 157 9.54 -8.52 7.30
N ARG A 158 8.47 -8.69 6.51
CA ARG A 158 7.96 -10.00 6.12
C ARG A 158 8.88 -10.73 5.14
N GLU A 159 9.47 -10.03 4.21
CA GLU A 159 10.45 -10.60 3.28
C GLU A 159 11.76 -10.97 3.99
N GLN A 160 12.19 -10.19 4.98
CA GLN A 160 13.35 -10.52 5.83
C GLN A 160 13.09 -11.79 6.65
N GLU A 161 11.92 -11.91 7.25
CA GLU A 161 11.52 -13.10 7.99
C GLU A 161 11.50 -14.34 7.09
N ILE A 162 10.91 -14.22 5.89
CA ILE A 162 10.89 -15.31 4.91
C ILE A 162 12.30 -15.63 4.41
N LEU A 163 13.13 -14.62 4.12
CA LEU A 163 14.51 -14.82 3.71
C LEU A 163 15.34 -15.54 4.78
N GLY A 164 15.14 -15.20 6.05
CA GLY A 164 15.77 -15.91 7.17
C GLY A 164 15.37 -17.39 7.24
N LEU A 165 14.12 -17.73 6.90
CA LEU A 165 13.67 -19.12 6.82
C LEU A 165 14.18 -19.84 5.56
N VAL A 166 14.31 -19.11 4.43
CA VAL A 166 14.96 -19.61 3.22
C VAL A 166 16.44 -19.96 3.47
N ALA A 167 17.16 -19.10 4.19
CA ALA A 167 18.57 -19.34 4.57
C ALA A 167 18.73 -20.56 5.47
N ARG A 168 17.71 -20.91 6.24
CA ARG A 168 17.65 -22.13 7.06
C ARG A 168 17.25 -23.39 6.27
N GLY A 169 17.03 -23.28 4.96
CA GLY A 169 16.70 -24.39 4.07
C GLY A 169 15.23 -24.83 4.08
N LEU A 170 14.32 -24.10 4.74
CA LEU A 170 12.88 -24.44 4.75
C LEU A 170 12.29 -24.29 3.35
N ASP A 171 11.43 -25.20 2.94
CA ASP A 171 10.65 -25.08 1.71
C ASP A 171 9.42 -24.16 1.88
N ASN A 172 8.73 -23.86 0.79
CA ASN A 172 7.57 -22.93 0.82
C ASN A 172 6.39 -23.46 1.66
N ARG A 173 6.25 -24.78 1.80
CA ARG A 173 5.21 -25.38 2.63
C ARG A 173 5.53 -25.22 4.13
N ALA A 174 6.76 -25.49 4.51
CA ALA A 174 7.24 -25.34 5.88
C ALA A 174 7.21 -23.86 6.32
N ILE A 175 7.62 -22.94 5.42
CA ILE A 175 7.52 -21.49 5.66
C ILE A 175 6.06 -21.07 5.81
N ALA A 176 5.18 -21.53 4.92
CA ALA A 176 3.76 -21.22 4.95
C ALA A 176 3.11 -21.68 6.27
N HIS A 177 3.39 -22.90 6.70
CA HIS A 177 2.91 -23.44 7.96
C HIS A 177 3.39 -22.61 9.15
N ARG A 178 4.69 -22.27 9.18
CA ARG A 178 5.30 -21.51 10.29
C ARG A 178 4.79 -20.08 10.39
N LEU A 179 4.42 -19.48 9.27
CA LEU A 179 4.03 -18.07 9.19
C LEU A 179 2.52 -17.87 9.03
N TYR A 180 1.74 -18.94 9.08
CA TYR A 180 0.27 -18.94 8.88
C TYR A 180 -0.13 -18.32 7.54
N LEU A 181 0.60 -18.66 6.48
CA LEU A 181 0.36 -18.23 5.10
C LEU A 181 -0.03 -19.37 4.19
N SER A 182 -0.48 -19.06 2.96
CA SER A 182 -0.58 -20.05 1.91
C SER A 182 0.80 -20.31 1.26
N PRO A 183 1.09 -21.53 0.76
CA PRO A 183 2.32 -21.80 0.02
C PRO A 183 2.48 -20.90 -1.22
N GLN A 184 1.36 -20.48 -1.83
CA GLN A 184 1.34 -19.56 -2.96
C GLN A 184 1.77 -18.14 -2.55
N THR A 185 1.32 -17.66 -1.39
CA THR A 185 1.74 -16.36 -0.83
C THR A 185 3.24 -16.36 -0.55
N VAL A 186 3.78 -17.46 0.01
CA VAL A 186 5.23 -17.59 0.24
C VAL A 186 5.99 -17.60 -1.09
N ARG A 187 5.49 -18.28 -2.12
CA ARG A 187 6.10 -18.28 -3.46
C ARG A 187 6.21 -16.86 -4.02
N THR A 188 5.16 -16.06 -3.89
CA THR A 188 5.14 -14.65 -4.32
C THR A 188 6.18 -13.82 -3.57
N HIS A 189 6.27 -13.97 -2.24
CA HIS A 189 7.29 -13.27 -1.44
C HIS A 189 8.71 -13.69 -1.84
N VAL A 190 8.97 -14.98 -2.04
CA VAL A 190 10.29 -15.47 -2.49
C VAL A 190 10.64 -14.87 -3.86
N GLY A 191 9.71 -14.83 -4.82
CA GLY A 191 9.95 -14.17 -6.11
C GLY A 191 10.31 -12.68 -5.96
N ASN A 192 9.61 -11.96 -5.09
CA ASN A 192 9.92 -10.55 -4.79
C ASN A 192 11.30 -10.39 -4.12
N ILE A 193 11.66 -11.28 -3.21
CA ILE A 193 12.98 -11.31 -2.57
C ILE A 193 14.07 -11.49 -3.61
N LEU A 194 13.95 -12.49 -4.51
CA LEU A 194 14.94 -12.75 -5.56
C LEU A 194 15.17 -11.52 -6.43
N ARG A 195 14.07 -10.90 -6.88
CA ARG A 195 14.11 -9.67 -7.68
C ARG A 195 14.79 -8.51 -6.94
N LYS A 196 14.45 -8.30 -5.66
CA LYS A 196 15.01 -7.22 -4.85
C LYS A 196 16.48 -7.42 -4.53
N LEU A 197 16.90 -8.66 -4.35
CA LEU A 197 18.31 -9.02 -4.14
C LEU A 197 19.13 -9.06 -5.43
N GLY A 198 18.49 -8.96 -6.62
CA GLY A 198 19.16 -9.08 -7.90
C GLY A 198 19.73 -10.47 -8.17
N VAL A 199 19.12 -11.51 -7.56
CA VAL A 199 19.56 -12.90 -7.71
C VAL A 199 18.51 -13.74 -8.42
N HIS A 200 18.93 -14.85 -9.05
CA HIS A 200 18.04 -15.64 -9.89
C HIS A 200 17.58 -16.94 -9.23
N THR A 201 18.29 -17.41 -8.21
CA THR A 201 17.96 -18.68 -7.55
C THR A 201 17.74 -18.52 -6.05
N ARG A 202 16.93 -19.44 -5.50
CA ARG A 202 16.72 -19.55 -4.05
C ARG A 202 18.03 -19.76 -3.28
N ALA A 203 18.95 -20.55 -3.85
CA ALA A 203 20.26 -20.83 -3.26
C ALA A 203 21.12 -19.55 -3.19
N ASP A 204 21.04 -18.69 -4.20
CA ASP A 204 21.74 -17.41 -4.20
C ASP A 204 21.16 -16.47 -3.12
N ALA A 205 19.84 -16.41 -2.97
CA ALA A 205 19.21 -15.62 -1.91
C ALA A 205 19.63 -16.12 -0.52
N ALA A 206 19.67 -17.43 -0.30
CA ALA A 206 20.14 -18.01 0.95
C ALA A 206 21.60 -17.64 1.24
N ARG A 207 22.48 -17.67 0.22
CA ARG A 207 23.89 -17.29 0.34
C ARG A 207 24.06 -15.83 0.70
N VAL A 208 23.31 -14.92 0.06
CA VAL A 208 23.30 -13.49 0.39
C VAL A 208 22.90 -13.29 1.85
N ALA A 209 21.85 -13.95 2.32
CA ALA A 209 21.39 -13.84 3.71
C ALA A 209 22.44 -14.33 4.72
N LEU A 210 23.18 -15.40 4.40
CA LEU A 210 24.22 -15.96 5.27
C LEU A 210 25.48 -15.09 5.29
N SER A 211 25.87 -14.48 4.15
CA SER A 211 27.04 -13.61 4.08
C SER A 211 26.88 -12.31 4.87
N GLU A 212 25.67 -11.80 4.98
CA GLU A 212 25.41 -10.57 5.76
C GLU A 212 25.26 -10.83 7.26
N GLY A 213 24.85 -12.02 7.67
CA GLY A 213 24.83 -12.42 9.08
C GLY A 213 26.21 -12.50 9.73
N GLN A 214 27.29 -12.53 8.96
CA GLN A 214 28.68 -12.55 9.45
C GLN A 214 29.35 -11.17 9.50
N GLY A 215 28.71 -10.11 8.95
CA GLY A 215 29.30 -8.77 8.84
C GLY A 215 28.67 -7.69 9.72
N ALA A 216 27.62 -7.95 10.48
CA ALA A 216 26.97 -6.97 11.33
C ALA A 216 27.37 -7.15 12.80
N PRO A 217 28.16 -6.22 13.40
CA PRO A 217 28.30 -6.17 14.86
C PRO A 217 27.00 -5.58 15.42
N GLY A 218 26.10 -6.42 15.95
CA GLY A 218 24.90 -5.89 16.62
C GLY A 218 23.69 -6.79 16.75
N MET A 219 23.79 -8.10 16.65
CA MET A 219 22.81 -8.97 17.29
C MET A 219 23.26 -9.28 18.70
N ALA A 220 23.05 -8.31 19.62
CA ALA A 220 23.07 -8.59 21.04
C ALA A 220 22.09 -9.73 21.32
N ALA A 221 22.64 -10.82 21.80
CA ALA A 221 21.88 -11.96 22.30
C ALA A 221 20.83 -11.46 23.27
N LEU A 222 19.55 -11.65 22.91
CA LEU A 222 18.48 -11.51 23.87
C LEU A 222 18.62 -12.64 24.86
N HIS A 223 19.37 -12.40 25.93
CA HIS A 223 19.41 -13.26 27.10
C HIS A 223 18.05 -13.13 27.78
N ILE A 224 17.16 -14.03 27.47
CA ILE A 224 16.00 -14.29 28.32
C ILE A 224 16.57 -14.98 29.57
N ARG A 225 16.77 -14.18 30.61
CA ARG A 225 16.94 -14.74 31.97
C ARG A 225 15.63 -15.43 32.33
N GLY A 226 15.63 -16.73 32.35
CA GLY A 226 14.59 -17.52 32.98
C GLY A 226 14.55 -17.18 34.49
N PRO A 227 13.36 -17.28 35.14
CA PRO A 227 13.27 -17.03 36.55
C PRO A 227 14.08 -18.07 37.30
N SER A 228 15.01 -17.60 38.15
CA SER A 228 15.73 -18.42 39.12
C SER A 228 14.72 -18.94 40.18
N TRP A 229 14.42 -20.20 40.15
CA TRP A 229 13.83 -20.89 41.29
C TRP A 229 14.95 -21.11 42.28
N GLY A 230 14.91 -20.34 43.39
CA GLY A 230 15.79 -20.52 44.53
C GLY A 230 15.48 -21.83 45.23
N GLU A 231 16.50 -22.62 45.43
CA GLU A 231 16.54 -23.66 46.45
C GLU A 231 16.71 -22.96 47.81
N GLY A 232 15.82 -23.33 48.73
CA GLY A 232 15.82 -22.93 50.12
C GLY A 232 14.66 -23.58 50.85
#